data_9efa9de45bf81e7ded9fe4487e384d01
#
_entry.id   9efa9de45bf81e7ded9fe4487e384d01
#
_cell.length_a   1.000
_cell.length_b   1.000
_cell.length_c   1.000
_cell.angle_alpha   90.00
_cell.angle_beta   90.00
_cell.angle_gamma   90.00
#
_symmetry.space_group_name_H-M   'P 1'
#
loop_
_entity.id
_entity.type
_entity.pdbx_description
1 polymer ?
#
loop_
_entity_poly.entity_id
_entity_poly.type
_entity_poly.pdbx_seq_one_letter_code
_entity_poly.pdbx_strand_id
1 'polypeptide(L)' 'MKIGLIGAGRLGICLALLIEKTGLDVIASDMREDYINDLQKKKITTAEPQVQKLLEKSQKVEFTTDNSKVIRESDIIFTL' A
#
# COMPACT_ATOMS: atom_id res chain seq x y z
N MET A 1 7.92 13.25 -3.97
CA MET A 1 6.75 13.33 -3.07
C MET A 1 6.37 11.93 -2.65
N LYS A 2 6.09 11.73 -1.38
CA LYS A 2 5.65 10.45 -0.84
C LYS A 2 4.22 10.55 -0.35
N ILE A 3 3.37 9.64 -0.81
CA ILE A 3 1.96 9.60 -0.45
C ILE A 3 1.75 8.53 0.62
N GLY A 4 1.11 8.90 1.71
CA GLY A 4 0.80 7.98 2.80
C GLY A 4 -0.66 7.56 2.76
N LEU A 5 -0.91 6.28 3.00
CA LEU A 5 -2.25 5.72 3.12
C LEU A 5 -2.37 4.99 4.45
N ILE A 6 -3.37 5.36 5.23
CA ILE A 6 -3.68 4.67 6.48
C ILE A 6 -4.94 3.86 6.26
N GLY A 7 -4.86 2.55 6.42
CA GLY A 7 -5.95 1.63 6.15
C GLY A 7 -5.82 1.00 4.77
N ALA A 8 -4.82 0.12 4.59
CA ALA A 8 -4.53 -0.50 3.29
C ALA A 8 -5.43 -1.72 3.03
N GLY A 9 -6.75 -1.59 3.22
CA GLY A 9 -7.71 -2.61 2.82
C GLY A 9 -7.79 -2.73 1.30
N ARG A 10 -8.83 -3.41 0.79
CA ARG A 10 -8.98 -3.62 -0.67
C ARG A 10 -8.89 -2.32 -1.45
N LEU A 11 -9.63 -1.31 -1.00
CA LEU A 11 -9.63 -0.01 -1.68
C LEU A 11 -8.29 0.67 -1.54
N GLY A 12 -7.68 0.58 -0.37
CA GLY A 12 -6.39 1.21 -0.09
C GLY A 12 -5.28 0.64 -0.94
N ILE A 13 -5.21 -0.69 -1.09
CA ILE A 13 -4.17 -1.29 -1.92
C ILE A 13 -4.35 -0.94 -3.40
N CYS A 14 -5.58 -0.93 -3.90
CA CYS A 14 -5.83 -0.52 -5.28
C CYS A 14 -5.38 0.93 -5.50
N LEU A 15 -5.70 1.81 -4.56
CA LEU A 15 -5.31 3.21 -4.64
C LEU A 15 -3.79 3.37 -4.59
N ALA A 16 -3.13 2.63 -3.69
CA ALA A 16 -1.67 2.67 -3.57
C ALA A 16 -0.99 2.28 -4.88
N LEU A 17 -1.45 1.21 -5.50
CA LEU A 17 -0.87 0.72 -6.74
C LEU A 17 -1.12 1.68 -7.90
N LEU A 18 -2.29 2.31 -7.94
CA LEU A 18 -2.60 3.31 -8.96
C LEU A 18 -1.74 4.57 -8.80
N ILE A 19 -1.53 5.01 -7.56
CA ILE A 19 -0.67 6.17 -7.29
C ILE A 19 0.77 5.86 -7.68
N GLU A 20 1.25 4.67 -7.34
CA GLU A 20 2.61 4.25 -7.72
C GLU A 20 2.79 4.29 -9.22
N LYS A 21 1.76 3.92 -9.98
CA LYS A 21 1.80 3.90 -11.43
C LYS A 21 2.06 5.29 -12.02
N THR A 22 1.75 6.35 -11.29
CA THR A 22 2.04 7.72 -11.72
C THR A 22 3.48 8.14 -11.44
N GLY A 23 4.29 7.28 -10.82
CA GLY A 23 5.69 7.56 -10.51
C GLY A 23 5.95 8.07 -9.11
N LEU A 24 4.95 8.14 -8.25
CA LEU A 24 5.10 8.59 -6.88
C LEU A 24 5.42 7.43 -5.94
N ASP A 25 6.17 7.72 -4.88
CA ASP A 25 6.40 6.75 -3.81
C ASP A 25 5.19 6.70 -2.89
N VAL A 26 4.88 5.50 -2.39
CA VAL A 26 3.73 5.29 -1.52
C VAL A 26 4.13 4.48 -0.30
N ILE A 27 3.63 4.88 0.86
CA ILE A 27 3.71 4.07 2.08
C ILE A 27 2.30 3.85 2.60
N ALA A 28 1.92 2.60 2.82
CA ALA A 28 0.58 2.22 3.24
C ALA A 28 0.64 1.39 4.50
N SER A 29 -0.27 1.65 5.44
CA SER A 29 -0.34 0.92 6.69
C SER A 29 -1.70 0.27 6.89
N ASP A 30 -1.69 -0.83 7.65
CA ASP A 30 -2.89 -1.50 8.12
C ASP A 30 -2.54 -2.19 9.43
N MET A 31 -3.49 -2.28 10.35
CA MET A 31 -3.25 -2.88 11.66
C MET A 31 -3.16 -4.41 11.62
N ARG A 32 -3.62 -5.03 10.54
CA ARG A 32 -3.61 -6.49 10.40
C ARG A 32 -2.22 -6.96 9.97
N GLU A 33 -1.48 -7.49 10.90
CA GLU A 33 -0.10 -7.89 10.68
C GLU A 33 0.04 -8.97 9.60
N ASP A 34 -0.83 -9.99 9.63
CA ASP A 34 -0.79 -11.07 8.64
C ASP A 34 -1.05 -10.53 7.23
N TYR A 35 -2.01 -9.62 7.12
CA TYR A 35 -2.35 -8.99 5.84
C TYR A 35 -1.15 -8.18 5.30
N ILE A 36 -0.50 -7.41 6.15
CA ILE A 36 0.68 -6.62 5.76
C ILE A 36 1.83 -7.54 5.36
N ASN A 37 2.04 -8.64 6.09
CA ASN A 37 3.07 -9.62 5.74
C ASN A 37 2.82 -10.21 4.34
N ASP A 38 1.57 -10.52 4.02
CA ASP A 38 1.21 -11.03 2.70
C ASP A 38 1.49 -9.99 1.61
N LEU A 39 1.15 -8.74 1.86
CA LEU A 39 1.42 -7.66 0.91
C LEU A 39 2.92 -7.45 0.69
N GLN A 40 3.72 -7.55 1.75
CA GLN A 40 5.17 -7.42 1.64
C GLN A 40 5.77 -8.56 0.81
N LYS A 41 5.16 -9.74 0.86
CA LYS A 41 5.55 -10.89 0.04
C LYS A 41 4.90 -10.85 -1.33
N LYS A 42 4.12 -9.80 -1.63
CA LYS A 42 3.40 -9.61 -2.88
C LYS A 42 2.39 -10.72 -3.14
N LYS A 43 1.77 -11.20 -2.08
CA LYS A 43 0.73 -12.23 -2.12
C LYS A 43 -0.55 -11.66 -1.54
N ILE A 44 -1.62 -11.76 -2.29
CA ILE A 44 -2.94 -11.33 -1.83
C ILE A 44 -4.00 -12.25 -2.43
N THR A 45 -4.95 -12.63 -1.60
CA THR A 45 -6.13 -13.37 -2.07
C THR A 45 -7.16 -12.34 -2.50
N THR A 46 -7.41 -12.24 -3.79
CA THR A 46 -8.36 -11.28 -4.32
C THR A 46 -9.04 -11.86 -5.56
N ALA A 47 -10.28 -11.43 -5.79
CA ALA A 47 -11.01 -11.75 -7.01
C ALA A 47 -10.56 -10.90 -8.21
N GLU A 48 -9.70 -9.91 -7.98
CA GLU A 48 -9.21 -8.99 -9.00
C GLU A 48 -7.82 -9.40 -9.47
N PRO A 49 -7.69 -10.12 -10.61
CA PRO A 49 -6.36 -10.55 -11.09
C PRO A 49 -5.42 -9.40 -11.39
N GLN A 50 -5.97 -8.25 -11.78
CA GLN A 50 -5.17 -7.07 -12.10
C GLN A 50 -4.45 -6.51 -10.88
N VAL A 51 -5.08 -6.57 -9.72
CA VAL A 51 -4.48 -6.11 -8.46
C VAL A 51 -3.25 -6.96 -8.13
N GLN A 52 -3.37 -8.28 -8.25
CA GLN A 52 -2.24 -9.18 -8.01
C GLN A 52 -1.09 -8.89 -8.96
N LYS A 53 -1.37 -8.67 -10.23
CA LYS A 53 -0.33 -8.36 -11.23
C LYS A 53 0.38 -7.04 -10.92
N LEU A 54 -0.37 -6.01 -10.53
CA LEU A 54 0.21 -4.72 -10.16
C LEU A 54 1.06 -4.87 -8.90
N LEU A 55 0.59 -5.64 -7.93
CA LEU A 55 1.33 -5.88 -6.70
C LEU A 55 2.67 -6.59 -6.99
N GLU A 56 2.66 -7.59 -7.86
CA GLU A 56 3.88 -8.30 -8.22
C GLU A 56 4.92 -7.39 -8.88
N LYS A 57 4.47 -6.39 -9.62
CA LYS A 57 5.35 -5.43 -10.30
C LYS A 57 5.70 -4.22 -9.44
N SER A 58 5.07 -4.08 -8.28
CA SER A 58 5.26 -2.92 -7.42
C SER A 58 6.69 -2.87 -6.87
N GLN A 59 7.31 -1.71 -6.92
CA GLN A 59 8.66 -1.48 -6.42
C GLN A 59 8.75 -0.30 -5.47
N LYS A 60 7.76 0.59 -5.50
CA LYS A 60 7.80 1.86 -4.75
C LYS A 60 6.74 1.95 -3.66
N VAL A 61 5.95 0.90 -3.44
CA VAL A 61 4.98 0.86 -2.35
C VAL A 61 5.59 0.13 -1.17
N GLU A 62 5.63 0.80 -0.03
CA GLU A 62 6.03 0.19 1.23
C GLU A 62 4.79 -0.12 2.05
N PHE A 63 4.70 -1.32 2.60
CA PHE A 63 3.60 -1.74 3.46
C PHE A 63 4.11 -1.91 4.89
N THR A 64 3.36 -1.39 5.86
CA THR A 64 3.76 -1.44 7.26
C THR A 64 2.55 -1.53 8.17
N THR A 65 2.75 -2.02 9.41
CA THR A 65 1.73 -1.95 10.46
C THR A 65 1.88 -0.68 11.30
N ASP A 66 2.87 0.14 11.04
CA ASP A 66 3.19 1.32 11.85
C ASP A 66 2.63 2.60 11.22
N ASN A 67 1.49 3.07 11.74
CA ASN A 67 0.88 4.31 11.29
C ASN A 67 1.78 5.52 11.54
N SER A 68 2.58 5.50 12.61
CA SER A 68 3.49 6.60 12.91
C SER A 68 4.53 6.78 11.81
N LYS A 69 4.99 5.68 11.24
CA LYS A 69 5.93 5.73 10.12
C LYS A 69 5.30 6.40 8.90
N VAL A 70 4.04 6.06 8.60
CA VAL A 70 3.30 6.69 7.51
C VAL A 70 3.22 8.20 7.72
N ILE A 71 2.88 8.61 8.94
CA ILE A 71 2.73 10.04 9.27
C ILE A 71 4.07 10.78 9.13
N ARG A 72 5.17 10.17 9.61
CA ARG A 72 6.49 10.82 9.57
C ARG A 72 7.05 10.96 8.16
N GLU A 73 6.80 9.96 7.30
CA GLU A 73 7.47 9.89 6.01
C GLU A 73 6.66 10.44 4.85
N SER A 74 5.38 10.71 5.06
CA SER A 74 4.51 11.13 3.96
C SER A 74 4.40 12.64 3.85
N ASP A 75 4.31 13.13 2.63
CA ASP A 75 4.02 14.54 2.35
C ASP A 75 2.52 14.79 2.37
N ILE A 76 1.75 13.84 1.86
CA ILE A 76 0.28 13.89 1.85
C ILE A 76 -0.23 12.55 2.39
N ILE A 77 -1.21 12.59 3.29
CA ILE A 77 -1.76 11.40 3.93
C ILE A 77 -3.25 11.30 3.64
N PHE A 78 -3.67 10.12 3.19
CA PHE A 78 -5.08 9.77 3.07
C PHE A 78 -5.43 8.73 4.12
N THR A 79 -6.48 8.99 4.90
CA THR A 79 -7.02 8.02 5.86
C THR A 79 -8.26 7.39 5.25
N LEU A 80 -8.24 6.08 5.14
CA LEU A 80 -9.30 5.32 4.46
C LEU A 80 -10.22 4.60 5.45
#